data_c22d2db7d397fcf8947e754e4ac8b8d6
#
_entry.id   c22d2db7d397fcf8947e754e4ac8b8d6
#
_cell.length_a   1.000
_cell.length_b   1.000
_cell.length_c   1.000
_cell.angle_alpha   90.00
_cell.angle_beta   90.00
_cell.angle_gamma   90.00
#
_symmetry.space_group_name_H-M   'P 1'
#
loop_
_entity.id
_entity.type
_entity.pdbx_description
1 polymer ?
#
loop_
_entity_poly.entity_id
_entity_poly.type
_entity_poly.pdbx_seq_one_letter_code
_entity_poly.pdbx_strand_id
1 'polypeptide(L)'
;PAEDYKSNDWGLDDYYASHGIQATQDYLSSVPQHIITTRNTHLNALNEEVVYVREVAKVVELETGVQMSPGIFKEATYVNRVRWDEEGVPRKIAKEWMEWTERNDVSEIVYHPGDARVKIPDWFNAWDGMGVDPIEGDVTLFLDWLNDAFVGDVEKHFFLNWWSYQLQNPGAKMSTALVMVGPSGTGKGWVSEIMSHIFGGRNVAKVDLSVFEERFNGDYAQRQLVTVEEASQLNTAASSKVYNKVKDLITNPEIRMEAKGMDAKMVRNVGNLFLSANKLGIFKIDEYDRRLAILEMTGNHASVGEYWTARFDWIQDQGAAAIYHYLLNYDCSNFSPKADAPMTQAKQDMVDMTADPIDSWCRGLISNPEQLLSDSSLKDIDGRLFTPTELAYIFNDGRTPLSELTGNSGKVRAMATALREHKVPMANSGKRLKCDDYQATSYFCLTGDPSTPRGGSWKREIDSRQFFKLVKESEGKNPQSKY
;
A
#
# COMPACT_ATOMS: atom_id res chain seq x y z
N PRO A 1 18.43 -6.74 67.80
CA PRO A 1 18.26 -5.41 67.25
C PRO A 1 16.82 -4.98 67.01
N ALA A 2 15.91 -5.92 66.70
CA ALA A 2 14.51 -5.60 66.35
C ALA A 2 13.62 -5.23 67.55
N GLU A 3 14.03 -5.49 68.75
CA GLU A 3 13.24 -5.18 69.95
C GLU A 3 13.49 -3.77 70.53
N ASP A 4 14.62 -3.17 70.19
CA ASP A 4 14.99 -1.83 70.71
C ASP A 4 14.45 -0.65 69.86
N TYR A 5 13.93 -0.91 68.68
CA TYR A 5 13.39 0.07 67.75
C TYR A 5 11.88 0.39 67.93
N LYS A 6 11.43 0.51 69.14
CA LYS A 6 10.02 0.83 69.41
C LYS A 6 9.68 2.31 69.45
N SER A 7 10.67 3.23 69.33
CA SER A 7 10.40 4.65 69.20
C SER A 7 10.80 5.14 67.81
N ASN A 8 9.95 5.93 67.18
CA ASN A 8 10.19 6.51 65.83
C ASN A 8 11.33 7.53 65.75
N ASP A 9 12.08 7.73 66.85
CA ASP A 9 13.09 8.73 66.97
C ASP A 9 14.53 8.21 67.06
N TRP A 10 14.70 6.88 66.90
CA TRP A 10 16.04 6.23 66.96
C TRP A 10 16.67 6.10 65.57
N GLY A 11 17.76 6.83 65.38
CA GLY A 11 18.57 6.81 64.17
C GLY A 11 19.85 5.94 64.27
N LEU A 12 20.62 5.90 63.19
CA LEU A 12 21.92 5.21 63.12
C LEU A 12 22.93 5.86 64.04
N ASP A 13 22.86 7.15 64.29
CA ASP A 13 23.64 7.95 65.21
C ASP A 13 23.39 7.56 66.67
N ASP A 14 22.12 7.30 67.05
CA ASP A 14 21.76 6.81 68.38
C ASP A 14 22.26 5.38 68.61
N TYR A 15 22.17 4.54 67.57
CA TYR A 15 22.74 3.19 67.63
C TYR A 15 24.28 3.24 67.81
N TYR A 16 24.96 4.13 67.06
CA TYR A 16 26.39 4.38 67.18
C TYR A 16 26.78 4.85 68.57
N ALA A 17 26.03 5.79 69.14
CA ALA A 17 26.26 6.33 70.47
C ALA A 17 26.13 5.29 71.56
N SER A 18 25.24 4.33 71.42
CA SER A 18 24.94 3.30 72.41
C SER A 18 25.79 2.04 72.28
N HIS A 19 26.25 1.69 71.05
CA HIS A 19 26.88 0.39 70.79
C HIS A 19 28.35 0.52 70.28
N GLY A 20 28.75 1.72 69.92
CA GLY A 20 30.12 2.03 69.43
C GLY A 20 30.36 1.68 67.95
N ILE A 21 31.52 2.10 67.46
CA ILE A 21 31.84 2.07 66.02
C ILE A 21 31.82 0.66 65.42
N GLN A 22 32.37 -0.34 66.16
CA GLN A 22 32.48 -1.68 65.64
C GLN A 22 31.08 -2.34 65.48
N ALA A 23 30.25 -2.20 66.52
CA ALA A 23 28.88 -2.74 66.47
C ALA A 23 28.02 -2.05 65.38
N THR A 24 28.24 -0.77 65.13
CA THR A 24 27.55 -0.04 64.07
C THR A 24 28.04 -0.49 62.66
N GLN A 25 29.35 -0.73 62.49
CA GLN A 25 29.90 -1.29 61.26
C GLN A 25 29.39 -2.72 60.98
N ASP A 26 29.37 -3.55 62.02
CA ASP A 26 28.83 -4.92 61.93
C ASP A 26 27.34 -4.93 61.60
N TYR A 27 26.59 -4.00 62.18
CA TYR A 27 25.18 -3.79 61.86
C TYR A 27 24.98 -3.36 60.39
N LEU A 28 25.72 -2.32 59.95
CA LEU A 28 25.68 -1.86 58.58
C LEU A 28 26.08 -2.95 57.58
N SER A 29 27.06 -3.78 57.95
CA SER A 29 27.49 -4.92 57.15
C SER A 29 26.47 -6.08 57.11
N SER A 30 25.63 -6.18 58.16
CA SER A 30 24.57 -7.17 58.25
C SER A 30 23.26 -6.74 57.59
N VAL A 31 23.12 -5.42 57.30
CA VAL A 31 21.96 -4.89 56.58
C VAL A 31 22.00 -5.39 55.14
N PRO A 32 21.05 -6.16 54.69
CA PRO A 32 21.03 -6.63 53.30
C PRO A 32 21.16 -5.46 52.31
N GLN A 33 22.04 -5.55 51.34
CA GLN A 33 22.27 -4.48 50.35
C GLN A 33 20.98 -4.02 49.63
N HIS A 34 19.93 -4.87 49.61
CA HIS A 34 18.66 -4.51 49.03
C HIS A 34 17.96 -3.35 49.77
N ILE A 35 18.27 -3.06 51.03
CA ILE A 35 17.69 -1.90 51.77
C ILE A 35 18.36 -0.59 51.31
N ILE A 36 19.67 -0.63 50.98
CA ILE A 36 20.39 0.54 50.46
C ILE A 36 20.00 0.89 49.02
N THR A 37 19.50 -0.10 48.28
CA THR A 37 19.10 0.04 46.87
C THR A 37 17.60 0.39 46.65
N THR A 38 16.83 0.59 47.71
CA THR A 38 15.37 0.72 47.62
C THR A 38 14.86 1.82 46.66
N ARG A 39 15.53 2.98 46.65
CA ARG A 39 15.17 4.05 45.71
C ARG A 39 15.42 3.64 44.28
N ASN A 40 16.62 3.18 43.95
CA ASN A 40 16.99 2.79 42.58
C ASN A 40 16.24 1.53 42.13
N THR A 41 15.90 0.60 43.05
CA THR A 41 15.10 -0.60 42.72
C THR A 41 13.72 -0.24 42.22
N HIS A 42 13.02 0.71 42.87
CA HIS A 42 11.70 1.16 42.43
C HIS A 42 11.75 1.96 41.11
N LEU A 43 12.78 2.77 40.92
CA LEU A 43 12.97 3.55 39.69
C LEU A 43 13.36 2.63 38.52
N ASN A 44 14.22 1.63 38.76
CA ASN A 44 14.57 0.62 37.77
C ASN A 44 13.35 -0.22 37.37
N ALA A 45 12.49 -0.58 38.32
CA ALA A 45 11.25 -1.28 37.99
C ALA A 45 10.34 -0.47 37.06
N LEU A 46 10.31 0.87 37.21
CA LEU A 46 9.62 1.71 36.25
C LEU A 46 10.32 1.78 34.89
N ASN A 47 11.62 1.67 34.80
CA ASN A 47 12.34 1.55 33.52
C ASN A 47 11.97 0.27 32.75
N GLU A 48 11.54 -0.78 33.42
CA GLU A 48 11.06 -2.00 32.79
C GLU A 48 9.61 -1.88 32.30
N GLU A 49 8.86 -0.88 32.79
CA GLU A 49 7.44 -0.68 32.46
C GLU A 49 7.22 0.50 31.49
N VAL A 50 8.03 1.56 31.58
CA VAL A 50 7.80 2.79 30.85
C VAL A 50 9.08 3.40 30.28
N VAL A 51 8.91 4.20 29.23
CA VAL A 51 9.97 5.00 28.60
C VAL A 51 9.47 6.42 28.36
N TYR A 52 10.33 7.42 28.55
CA TYR A 52 10.05 8.79 28.15
C TYR A 52 10.48 9.03 26.71
N VAL A 53 9.57 9.59 25.88
CA VAL A 53 9.85 9.90 24.48
C VAL A 53 9.93 11.41 24.30
N ARG A 54 11.12 11.89 23.93
CA ARG A 54 11.44 13.33 23.83
C ARG A 54 10.65 14.02 22.72
N GLU A 55 10.54 13.41 21.52
CA GLU A 55 9.87 13.97 20.34
C GLU A 55 8.45 14.45 20.66
N VAL A 56 7.72 13.67 21.43
CA VAL A 56 6.31 13.94 21.77
C VAL A 56 6.12 14.40 23.20
N ALA A 57 7.19 14.49 23.99
CA ALA A 57 7.17 14.81 25.42
C ALA A 57 6.15 13.96 26.20
N LYS A 58 6.15 12.64 25.96
CA LYS A 58 5.22 11.69 26.58
C LYS A 58 5.95 10.53 27.25
N VAL A 59 5.32 9.96 28.26
CA VAL A 59 5.65 8.65 28.81
C VAL A 59 4.88 7.59 28.05
N VAL A 60 5.55 6.54 27.63
CA VAL A 60 4.94 5.41 26.93
C VAL A 60 5.10 4.14 27.76
N GLU A 61 4.02 3.43 27.95
CA GLU A 61 3.99 2.13 28.61
C GLU A 61 4.50 1.06 27.63
N LEU A 62 5.51 0.27 28.06
CA LEU A 62 6.21 -0.63 27.15
C LEU A 62 5.33 -1.80 26.67
N GLU A 63 4.49 -2.33 27.55
CA GLU A 63 3.62 -3.46 27.25
C GLU A 63 2.50 -3.05 26.26
N THR A 64 1.78 -2.00 26.61
CA THR A 64 0.56 -1.61 25.89
C THR A 64 0.80 -0.60 24.77
N GLY A 65 1.92 0.12 24.80
CA GLY A 65 2.20 1.26 23.91
C GLY A 65 1.36 2.51 24.20
N VAL A 66 0.64 2.53 25.33
CA VAL A 66 -0.20 3.68 25.72
C VAL A 66 0.67 4.88 26.00
N GLN A 67 0.36 5.98 25.32
CA GLN A 67 1.06 7.25 25.46
C GLN A 67 0.31 8.16 26.44
N MET A 68 0.99 8.68 27.43
CA MET A 68 0.41 9.58 28.43
C MET A 68 1.28 10.82 28.62
N SER A 69 0.63 11.95 28.91
CA SER A 69 1.38 13.15 29.30
C SER A 69 2.06 12.95 30.66
N PRO A 70 3.18 13.65 30.96
CA PRO A 70 3.81 13.60 32.26
C PRO A 70 2.86 13.92 33.44
N GLY A 71 1.85 14.74 33.22
CA GLY A 71 0.79 15.02 34.22
C GLY A 71 -0.06 13.78 34.47
N ILE A 72 -0.60 13.14 33.43
CA ILE A 72 -1.41 11.91 33.55
C ILE A 72 -0.59 10.80 34.21
N PHE A 73 0.67 10.64 33.79
CA PHE A 73 1.58 9.65 34.36
C PHE A 73 1.73 9.81 35.87
N LYS A 74 2.04 11.04 36.34
CA LYS A 74 2.29 11.32 37.76
C LYS A 74 1.02 11.38 38.62
N GLU A 75 -0.08 11.91 38.09
CA GLU A 75 -1.24 12.31 38.89
C GLU A 75 -2.45 11.37 38.72
N ALA A 76 -2.44 10.50 37.72
CA ALA A 76 -3.54 9.58 37.47
C ALA A 76 -3.09 8.12 37.42
N THR A 77 -2.29 7.71 36.41
CA THR A 77 -1.99 6.32 36.17
C THR A 77 -1.09 5.68 37.23
N TYR A 78 -0.04 6.37 37.65
CA TYR A 78 0.96 5.88 38.59
C TYR A 78 0.91 6.61 39.95
N VAL A 79 -0.14 7.35 40.25
CA VAL A 79 -0.30 8.19 41.44
C VAL A 79 -0.20 7.38 42.74
N ASN A 80 -0.68 6.15 42.74
CA ASN A 80 -0.71 5.28 43.93
C ASN A 80 0.60 4.48 44.14
N ARG A 81 1.56 4.58 43.23
CA ARG A 81 2.88 3.96 43.42
C ARG A 81 3.74 4.89 44.27
N VAL A 82 3.83 4.54 45.53
CA VAL A 82 4.60 5.27 46.53
C VAL A 82 5.66 4.37 47.16
N ARG A 83 6.78 4.94 47.55
CA ARG A 83 7.75 4.37 48.46
C ARG A 83 7.82 5.23 49.70
N TRP A 84 8.22 4.66 50.78
CA TRP A 84 8.50 5.39 52.00
C TRP A 84 10.01 5.71 52.06
N ASP A 85 10.37 6.95 52.31
CA ASP A 85 11.76 7.32 52.54
C ASP A 85 12.19 6.95 53.96
N GLU A 86 13.44 7.24 54.27
CA GLU A 86 14.05 6.92 55.58
C GLU A 86 13.41 7.69 56.74
N GLU A 87 12.74 8.80 56.41
CA GLU A 87 11.99 9.63 57.36
C GLU A 87 10.52 9.23 57.51
N GLY A 88 10.13 8.15 56.85
CA GLY A 88 8.73 7.66 56.83
C GLY A 88 7.79 8.55 56.02
N VAL A 89 8.30 9.35 55.08
CA VAL A 89 7.47 10.21 54.22
C VAL A 89 7.20 9.48 52.92
N PRO A 90 5.91 9.43 52.48
CA PRO A 90 5.57 8.80 51.21
C PRO A 90 6.07 9.65 50.04
N ARG A 91 6.82 9.03 49.15
CA ARG A 91 7.36 9.62 47.90
C ARG A 91 6.68 9.00 46.70
N LYS A 92 6.15 9.83 45.81
CA LYS A 92 5.51 9.39 44.55
C LYS A 92 6.61 8.95 43.57
N ILE A 93 6.71 7.66 43.30
CA ILE A 93 7.77 7.06 42.45
C ILE A 93 7.74 7.66 41.04
N ALA A 94 6.56 7.85 40.45
CA ALA A 94 6.41 8.44 39.12
C ALA A 94 6.99 9.87 39.03
N LYS A 95 6.88 10.68 40.11
CA LYS A 95 7.47 12.02 40.15
C LYS A 95 9.01 11.92 40.20
N GLU A 96 9.55 11.06 41.08
CA GLU A 96 10.99 10.87 41.21
C GLU A 96 11.59 10.32 39.91
N TRP A 97 10.90 9.40 39.23
CA TRP A 97 11.34 8.83 37.95
C TRP A 97 11.41 9.90 36.86
N MET A 98 10.47 10.81 36.79
CA MET A 98 10.51 11.91 35.82
C MET A 98 11.71 12.86 36.01
N GLU A 99 12.21 12.98 37.24
CA GLU A 99 13.36 13.81 37.59
C GLU A 99 14.69 13.03 37.59
N TRP A 100 14.62 11.71 37.41
CA TRP A 100 15.79 10.82 37.50
C TRP A 100 16.58 10.84 36.19
N THR A 101 17.94 11.00 36.33
CA THR A 101 18.85 11.10 35.18
C THR A 101 19.09 9.77 34.44
N GLU A 102 18.82 8.64 35.11
CA GLU A 102 18.99 7.28 34.54
C GLU A 102 17.66 6.65 34.11
N ARG A 103 16.58 7.44 34.03
CA ARG A 103 15.33 6.97 33.46
C ARG A 103 15.51 6.56 32.00
N ASN A 104 14.77 5.59 31.54
CA ASN A 104 14.69 5.24 30.14
C ASN A 104 14.15 6.42 29.33
N ASP A 105 14.97 6.93 28.44
CA ASP A 105 14.69 8.11 27.63
C ASP A 105 15.12 7.86 26.20
N VAL A 106 14.19 8.03 25.26
CA VAL A 106 14.41 7.81 23.82
C VAL A 106 14.05 9.05 23.01
N SER A 107 14.62 9.14 21.80
CA SER A 107 14.43 10.29 20.94
C SER A 107 13.04 10.36 20.35
N GLU A 108 12.54 9.25 19.78
CA GLU A 108 11.35 9.23 18.94
C GLU A 108 10.55 7.93 19.07
N ILE A 109 9.35 7.97 18.49
CA ILE A 109 8.53 6.76 18.24
C ILE A 109 8.70 6.36 16.77
N VAL A 110 9.10 5.10 16.57
CA VAL A 110 9.21 4.47 15.24
C VAL A 110 8.20 3.33 15.10
N TYR A 111 8.03 2.87 13.86
CA TYR A 111 7.30 1.64 13.56
C TYR A 111 8.18 0.75 12.68
N HIS A 112 8.93 -0.14 13.34
CA HIS A 112 9.95 -1.01 12.73
C HIS A 112 9.62 -2.48 13.02
N PRO A 113 8.76 -3.12 12.21
CA PRO A 113 8.44 -4.53 12.39
C PRO A 113 9.69 -5.41 12.33
N GLY A 114 9.79 -6.34 13.30
CA GLY A 114 10.93 -7.23 13.45
C GLY A 114 12.08 -6.69 14.33
N ASP A 115 12.10 -5.38 14.63
CA ASP A 115 13.10 -4.78 15.50
C ASP A 115 12.67 -4.82 16.98
N ALA A 116 13.65 -4.58 17.88
CA ALA A 116 13.40 -4.55 19.32
C ALA A 116 12.39 -3.45 19.70
N ARG A 117 11.65 -3.70 20.80
CA ARG A 117 10.64 -2.78 21.33
C ARG A 117 11.23 -1.43 21.73
N VAL A 118 12.43 -1.45 22.33
CA VAL A 118 13.13 -0.25 22.78
C VAL A 118 14.60 -0.34 22.40
N LYS A 119 15.16 0.75 21.92
CA LYS A 119 16.59 0.94 21.71
C LYS A 119 17.00 2.29 22.28
N ILE A 120 17.61 2.27 23.46
CA ILE A 120 18.07 3.48 24.17
C ILE A 120 19.41 3.92 23.59
N PRO A 121 19.61 5.22 23.33
CA PRO A 121 18.70 6.35 23.50
C PRO A 121 17.86 6.66 22.24
N ASP A 122 17.79 5.75 21.28
CA ASP A 122 17.31 6.02 19.92
C ASP A 122 15.78 6.09 19.84
N TRP A 123 15.10 4.96 20.06
CA TRP A 123 13.65 4.90 19.81
C TRP A 123 12.87 3.96 20.74
N PHE A 124 11.54 4.26 20.80
CA PHE A 124 10.51 3.30 21.17
C PHE A 124 9.84 2.80 19.89
N ASN A 125 9.76 1.47 19.71
CA ASN A 125 9.12 0.85 18.57
C ASN A 125 7.64 0.62 18.88
N ALA A 126 6.75 1.23 18.10
CA ALA A 126 5.31 1.05 18.25
C ALA A 126 4.82 -0.34 17.78
N TRP A 127 5.64 -1.06 17.00
CA TRP A 127 5.37 -2.46 16.68
C TRP A 127 5.61 -3.36 17.89
N ASP A 128 4.63 -4.19 18.23
CA ASP A 128 4.60 -5.05 19.41
C ASP A 128 4.52 -6.55 19.10
N GLY A 129 4.80 -6.93 17.87
CA GLY A 129 4.73 -8.32 17.41
C GLY A 129 3.56 -8.59 16.48
N MET A 130 3.39 -9.84 16.13
CA MET A 130 2.27 -10.33 15.34
C MET A 130 1.05 -10.54 16.26
N GLY A 131 -0.14 -10.67 15.68
CA GLY A 131 -1.39 -10.77 16.43
C GLY A 131 -1.61 -12.13 17.11
N VAL A 132 -0.98 -13.18 16.58
CA VAL A 132 -1.03 -14.54 17.13
C VAL A 132 0.34 -15.19 17.07
N ASP A 133 0.61 -16.12 17.97
CA ASP A 133 1.79 -16.99 17.90
C ASP A 133 1.55 -18.12 16.90
N PRO A 134 2.57 -18.53 16.11
CA PRO A 134 2.44 -19.65 15.19
C PRO A 134 2.37 -20.99 15.96
N ILE A 135 1.37 -21.79 15.65
CA ILE A 135 1.15 -23.10 16.27
C ILE A 135 0.99 -24.14 15.16
N GLU A 136 1.77 -25.22 15.21
CA GLU A 136 1.58 -26.34 14.29
C GLU A 136 0.17 -26.93 14.46
N GLY A 137 -0.56 -27.07 13.35
CA GLY A 137 -1.95 -27.52 13.39
C GLY A 137 -2.49 -27.92 12.02
N ASP A 138 -3.73 -28.38 12.00
CA ASP A 138 -4.43 -28.77 10.78
C ASP A 138 -4.83 -27.54 9.96
N VAL A 139 -4.34 -27.46 8.72
CA VAL A 139 -4.62 -26.39 7.75
C VAL A 139 -5.47 -26.87 6.56
N THR A 140 -6.11 -28.04 6.69
CA THR A 140 -6.90 -28.67 5.60
C THR A 140 -7.96 -27.70 5.06
N LEU A 141 -8.69 -26.99 5.93
CA LEU A 141 -9.73 -26.04 5.51
C LEU A 141 -9.18 -24.89 4.68
N PHE A 142 -7.94 -24.46 4.96
CA PHE A 142 -7.24 -23.43 4.17
C PHE A 142 -6.76 -23.97 2.83
N LEU A 143 -6.14 -25.15 2.84
CA LEU A 143 -5.61 -25.79 1.63
C LEU A 143 -6.72 -26.20 0.66
N ASP A 144 -7.85 -26.70 1.16
CA ASP A 144 -9.02 -27.02 0.35
C ASP A 144 -9.56 -25.78 -0.36
N TRP A 145 -9.73 -24.68 0.40
CA TRP A 145 -10.13 -23.41 -0.20
C TRP A 145 -9.10 -22.94 -1.24
N LEU A 146 -7.81 -22.97 -0.89
CA LEU A 146 -6.73 -22.49 -1.74
C LEU A 146 -6.66 -23.24 -3.08
N ASN A 147 -6.97 -24.55 -3.09
CA ASN A 147 -6.95 -25.36 -4.31
C ASN A 147 -8.02 -24.92 -5.31
N ASP A 148 -9.16 -24.43 -4.82
CA ASP A 148 -10.31 -24.03 -5.64
C ASP A 148 -10.44 -22.50 -5.80
N ALA A 149 -9.69 -21.73 -5.03
CA ALA A 149 -9.91 -20.28 -4.92
C ALA A 149 -9.55 -19.52 -6.19
N PHE A 150 -8.48 -19.91 -6.87
CA PHE A 150 -7.93 -19.17 -7.99
C PHE A 150 -8.13 -19.89 -9.33
N VAL A 151 -8.25 -19.09 -10.40
CA VAL A 151 -8.42 -19.60 -11.77
C VAL A 151 -7.16 -20.33 -12.26
N GLY A 152 -5.96 -19.91 -11.80
CA GLY A 152 -4.71 -20.49 -12.25
C GLY A 152 -3.67 -20.69 -11.15
N ASP A 153 -2.67 -21.54 -11.46
CA ASP A 153 -1.56 -21.81 -10.54
C ASP A 153 -0.64 -20.61 -10.34
N VAL A 154 -0.54 -19.71 -11.30
CA VAL A 154 0.25 -18.48 -11.20
C VAL A 154 -0.29 -17.61 -10.09
N GLU A 155 -1.61 -17.43 -10.03
CA GLU A 155 -2.32 -16.66 -9.01
C GLU A 155 -2.11 -17.27 -7.62
N LYS A 156 -2.31 -18.58 -7.52
CA LYS A 156 -2.14 -19.33 -6.26
C LYS A 156 -0.71 -19.23 -5.71
N HIS A 157 0.28 -19.47 -6.56
CA HIS A 157 1.68 -19.41 -6.15
C HIS A 157 2.10 -17.98 -5.78
N PHE A 158 1.63 -16.98 -6.54
CA PHE A 158 1.94 -15.59 -6.22
C PHE A 158 1.31 -15.19 -4.89
N PHE A 159 0.06 -15.57 -4.63
CA PHE A 159 -0.62 -15.32 -3.36
C PHE A 159 0.15 -15.88 -2.17
N LEU A 160 0.53 -17.17 -2.23
CA LEU A 160 1.29 -17.82 -1.15
C LEU A 160 2.65 -17.18 -0.93
N ASN A 161 3.43 -16.94 -1.99
CA ASN A 161 4.73 -16.32 -1.91
C ASN A 161 4.66 -14.90 -1.32
N TRP A 162 3.71 -14.08 -1.80
CA TRP A 162 3.54 -12.70 -1.38
C TRP A 162 3.21 -12.61 0.12
N TRP A 163 2.38 -13.52 0.60
CA TRP A 163 1.98 -13.53 2.00
C TRP A 163 3.05 -14.15 2.89
N SER A 164 3.58 -15.33 2.54
CA SER A 164 4.62 -16.01 3.30
C SER A 164 5.88 -15.17 3.46
N TYR A 165 6.31 -14.49 2.41
CA TYR A 165 7.50 -13.65 2.46
C TYR A 165 7.39 -12.53 3.51
N GLN A 166 6.25 -11.88 3.62
CA GLN A 166 6.02 -10.83 4.62
C GLN A 166 6.01 -11.34 6.05
N LEU A 167 5.48 -12.56 6.25
CA LEU A 167 5.44 -13.19 7.57
C LEU A 167 6.82 -13.69 8.01
N GLN A 168 7.59 -14.22 7.09
CA GLN A 168 8.98 -14.66 7.32
C GLN A 168 9.96 -13.50 7.46
N ASN A 169 9.62 -12.33 6.93
CA ASN A 169 10.45 -11.12 6.95
C ASN A 169 9.62 -9.91 7.43
N PRO A 170 9.34 -9.79 8.72
CA PRO A 170 8.59 -8.67 9.25
C PRO A 170 9.20 -7.32 8.82
N GLY A 171 8.36 -6.40 8.39
CA GLY A 171 8.81 -5.10 7.85
C GLY A 171 9.32 -5.12 6.42
N ALA A 172 9.27 -6.26 5.72
CA ALA A 172 9.55 -6.33 4.29
C ALA A 172 8.54 -5.49 3.50
N LYS A 173 9.08 -4.68 2.58
CA LYS A 173 8.28 -3.86 1.66
C LYS A 173 8.14 -4.57 0.31
N MET A 174 6.89 -4.90 -0.05
CA MET A 174 6.57 -5.48 -1.35
C MET A 174 6.47 -4.38 -2.41
N SER A 175 7.03 -4.62 -3.60
CA SER A 175 6.85 -3.75 -4.78
C SER A 175 5.50 -3.94 -5.45
N THR A 176 4.66 -4.82 -4.91
CA THR A 176 3.37 -5.18 -5.48
C THR A 176 2.26 -5.11 -4.44
N ALA A 177 1.08 -4.71 -4.87
CA ALA A 177 -0.16 -4.90 -4.12
C ALA A 177 -0.87 -6.16 -4.59
N LEU A 178 -1.49 -6.86 -3.66
CA LEU A 178 -2.33 -8.02 -3.96
C LEU A 178 -3.78 -7.56 -4.18
N VAL A 179 -4.35 -7.90 -5.31
CA VAL A 179 -5.74 -7.55 -5.67
C VAL A 179 -6.52 -8.82 -5.97
N MET A 180 -7.42 -9.20 -5.09
CA MET A 180 -8.30 -10.36 -5.29
C MET A 180 -9.63 -9.90 -5.90
N VAL A 181 -9.96 -10.43 -7.08
CA VAL A 181 -11.18 -10.07 -7.82
C VAL A 181 -12.06 -11.29 -8.05
N GLY A 182 -13.33 -11.18 -7.77
CA GLY A 182 -14.28 -12.26 -8.02
C GLY A 182 -15.64 -12.03 -7.38
N PRO A 183 -16.63 -12.86 -7.63
CA PRO A 183 -17.98 -12.73 -7.09
C PRO A 183 -18.02 -12.58 -5.56
N SER A 184 -19.11 -12.05 -5.04
CA SER A 184 -19.33 -12.04 -3.59
C SER A 184 -19.42 -13.48 -3.04
N GLY A 185 -18.89 -13.70 -1.83
CA GLY A 185 -18.93 -15.02 -1.17
C GLY A 185 -17.83 -16.00 -1.61
N THR A 186 -16.78 -15.56 -2.31
CA THR A 186 -15.66 -16.41 -2.76
C THR A 186 -14.50 -16.52 -1.78
N GLY A 187 -14.60 -15.86 -0.61
CA GLY A 187 -13.58 -15.95 0.46
C GLY A 187 -12.66 -14.75 0.58
N LYS A 188 -12.85 -13.70 -0.21
CA LYS A 188 -12.02 -12.47 -0.11
C LYS A 188 -12.00 -11.88 1.30
N GLY A 189 -13.19 -11.73 1.91
CA GLY A 189 -13.31 -11.24 3.29
C GLY A 189 -12.72 -12.23 4.31
N TRP A 190 -12.85 -13.54 4.08
CA TRP A 190 -12.23 -14.56 4.94
C TRP A 190 -10.70 -14.46 4.94
N VAL A 191 -10.07 -14.24 3.78
CA VAL A 191 -8.62 -14.00 3.68
C VAL A 191 -8.23 -12.72 4.42
N SER A 192 -8.99 -11.63 4.26
CA SER A 192 -8.75 -10.38 4.98
C SER A 192 -8.82 -10.58 6.50
N GLU A 193 -9.76 -11.42 6.96
CA GLU A 193 -9.89 -11.74 8.40
C GLU A 193 -8.71 -12.56 8.90
N ILE A 194 -8.28 -13.61 8.18
CA ILE A 194 -7.08 -14.37 8.53
C ILE A 194 -5.86 -13.46 8.62
N MET A 195 -5.66 -12.61 7.61
CA MET A 195 -4.56 -11.63 7.60
C MET A 195 -4.62 -10.72 8.83
N SER A 196 -5.83 -10.24 9.18
CA SER A 196 -6.04 -9.38 10.33
C SER A 196 -5.72 -10.08 11.66
N HIS A 197 -6.05 -11.35 11.80
CA HIS A 197 -5.69 -12.15 12.98
C HIS A 197 -4.18 -12.37 13.08
N ILE A 198 -3.53 -12.77 11.99
CA ILE A 198 -2.09 -13.07 11.98
C ILE A 198 -1.26 -11.81 12.23
N PHE A 199 -1.53 -10.72 11.50
CA PHE A 199 -0.80 -9.47 11.71
C PHE A 199 -1.17 -8.77 13.02
N GLY A 200 -2.41 -8.94 13.50
CA GLY A 200 -2.95 -8.23 14.65
C GLY A 200 -3.49 -6.84 14.32
N GLY A 201 -4.56 -6.44 15.00
CA GLY A 201 -5.30 -5.22 14.68
C GLY A 201 -4.49 -3.92 14.76
N ARG A 202 -3.37 -3.89 15.52
CA ARG A 202 -2.47 -2.73 15.59
C ARG A 202 -1.58 -2.59 14.35
N ASN A 203 -1.37 -3.69 13.63
CA ASN A 203 -0.50 -3.75 12.46
C ASN A 203 -1.29 -3.69 11.14
N VAL A 204 -2.62 -3.70 11.20
CA VAL A 204 -3.52 -3.68 10.05
C VAL A 204 -4.32 -2.38 10.03
N ALA A 205 -4.41 -1.74 8.87
CA ALA A 205 -5.38 -0.69 8.62
C ALA A 205 -6.44 -1.21 7.65
N LYS A 206 -7.70 -1.25 8.11
CA LYS A 206 -8.86 -1.52 7.23
C LYS A 206 -9.41 -0.17 6.78
N VAL A 207 -9.34 0.13 5.49
CA VAL A 207 -9.68 1.44 4.93
C VAL A 207 -10.50 1.31 3.65
N ASP A 208 -11.21 2.39 3.31
CA ASP A 208 -11.85 2.56 2.00
C ASP A 208 -10.88 3.20 0.99
N LEU A 209 -11.11 2.99 -0.31
CA LEU A 209 -10.33 3.65 -1.36
C LEU A 209 -10.34 5.17 -1.26
N SER A 210 -11.41 5.76 -0.74
CA SER A 210 -11.55 7.21 -0.56
C SER A 210 -10.51 7.80 0.40
N VAL A 211 -9.98 7.01 1.35
CA VAL A 211 -8.93 7.48 2.27
C VAL A 211 -7.68 7.97 1.54
N PHE A 212 -7.41 7.41 0.36
CA PHE A 212 -6.29 7.85 -0.47
C PHE A 212 -6.52 9.20 -1.17
N GLU A 213 -7.73 9.75 -1.12
CA GLU A 213 -7.99 11.13 -1.55
C GLU A 213 -7.72 12.15 -0.43
N GLU A 214 -7.73 11.69 0.81
CA GLU A 214 -7.59 12.53 1.98
C GLU A 214 -6.15 13.05 2.15
N ARG A 215 -6.04 14.14 2.90
CA ARG A 215 -4.74 14.71 3.27
C ARG A 215 -4.07 13.90 4.37
N PHE A 216 -4.85 13.50 5.38
CA PHE A 216 -4.34 12.79 6.55
C PHE A 216 -4.24 11.29 6.26
N ASN A 217 -3.09 10.70 6.57
CA ASN A 217 -2.78 9.31 6.32
C ASN A 217 -2.24 8.57 7.57
N GLY A 218 -2.37 9.19 8.74
CA GLY A 218 -1.89 8.60 10.00
C GLY A 218 -2.51 7.23 10.31
N ASP A 219 -3.69 6.95 9.78
CA ASP A 219 -4.40 5.68 10.02
C ASP A 219 -3.70 4.47 9.37
N TYR A 220 -3.00 4.68 8.26
CA TYR A 220 -2.35 3.59 7.51
C TYR A 220 -0.83 3.75 7.32
N ALA A 221 -0.27 4.94 7.58
CA ALA A 221 1.15 5.22 7.29
C ALA A 221 2.13 4.35 8.09
N GLN A 222 1.74 3.92 9.29
CA GLN A 222 2.53 3.05 10.16
C GLN A 222 1.78 1.74 10.44
N ARG A 223 1.51 0.98 9.37
CA ARG A 223 0.90 -0.36 9.42
C ARG A 223 1.65 -1.30 8.49
N GLN A 224 1.74 -2.57 8.86
CA GLN A 224 2.35 -3.61 7.99
C GLN A 224 1.43 -3.99 6.85
N LEU A 225 0.12 -4.00 7.10
CA LEU A 225 -0.89 -4.36 6.13
C LEU A 225 -1.96 -3.28 6.04
N VAL A 226 -2.26 -2.85 4.82
CA VAL A 226 -3.38 -1.95 4.53
C VAL A 226 -4.37 -2.73 3.68
N THR A 227 -5.56 -2.97 4.22
CA THR A 227 -6.61 -3.72 3.53
C THR A 227 -7.70 -2.77 3.04
N VAL A 228 -8.12 -2.97 1.79
CA VAL A 228 -9.26 -2.30 1.19
C VAL A 228 -10.27 -3.35 0.79
N GLU A 229 -11.39 -3.38 1.48
CA GLU A 229 -12.47 -4.33 1.19
C GLU A 229 -13.51 -3.70 0.27
N GLU A 230 -14.10 -4.53 -0.60
CA GLU A 230 -15.14 -4.10 -1.56
C GLU A 230 -14.74 -2.88 -2.40
N ALA A 231 -13.47 -2.85 -2.85
CA ALA A 231 -13.00 -1.78 -3.71
C ALA A 231 -13.93 -1.62 -4.92
N SER A 232 -14.55 -0.46 -5.02
CA SER A 232 -15.51 -0.16 -6.09
C SER A 232 -14.87 0.77 -7.12
N GLN A 233 -15.42 0.78 -8.32
CA GLN A 233 -14.98 1.66 -9.39
C GLN A 233 -15.18 3.13 -8.98
N LEU A 234 -14.09 3.88 -8.96
CA LEU A 234 -14.11 5.33 -8.79
C LEU A 234 -14.45 6.02 -10.13
N ASN A 235 -14.97 7.24 -10.08
CA ASN A 235 -15.07 8.04 -11.31
C ASN A 235 -13.68 8.27 -11.91
N THR A 236 -13.57 8.47 -13.22
CA THR A 236 -12.31 8.49 -13.96
C THR A 236 -11.27 9.47 -13.40
N ALA A 237 -11.71 10.64 -12.93
CA ALA A 237 -10.80 11.66 -12.38
C ALA A 237 -10.27 11.28 -10.99
N ALA A 238 -11.15 10.79 -10.11
CA ALA A 238 -10.77 10.29 -8.78
C ALA A 238 -9.89 9.05 -8.89
N SER A 239 -10.21 8.11 -9.78
CA SER A 239 -9.46 6.88 -10.02
C SER A 239 -7.98 7.13 -10.30
N SER A 240 -7.64 8.08 -11.18
CA SER A 240 -6.25 8.40 -11.51
C SER A 240 -5.49 9.01 -10.33
N LYS A 241 -6.13 9.87 -9.54
CA LYS A 241 -5.52 10.49 -8.36
C LYS A 241 -5.26 9.47 -7.26
N VAL A 242 -6.27 8.64 -6.96
CA VAL A 242 -6.18 7.55 -5.96
C VAL A 242 -5.11 6.57 -6.38
N TYR A 243 -5.10 6.15 -7.64
CA TYR A 243 -4.11 5.19 -8.13
C TYR A 243 -2.67 5.74 -8.04
N ASN A 244 -2.44 7.03 -8.28
CA ASN A 244 -1.12 7.61 -8.08
C ASN A 244 -0.67 7.54 -6.62
N LYS A 245 -1.53 7.82 -5.65
CA LYS A 245 -1.22 7.65 -4.23
C LYS A 245 -1.01 6.17 -3.84
N VAL A 246 -1.79 5.27 -4.41
CA VAL A 246 -1.58 3.82 -4.26
C VAL A 246 -0.22 3.40 -4.82
N LYS A 247 0.19 3.91 -5.98
CA LYS A 247 1.54 3.69 -6.53
C LYS A 247 2.64 4.17 -5.59
N ASP A 248 2.47 5.36 -5.01
CA ASP A 248 3.42 5.91 -4.03
C ASP A 248 3.51 5.02 -2.79
N LEU A 249 2.37 4.58 -2.24
CA LEU A 249 2.33 3.66 -1.09
C LEU A 249 3.01 2.32 -1.42
N ILE A 250 2.84 1.78 -2.63
CA ILE A 250 3.48 0.53 -3.04
C ILE A 250 4.99 0.71 -3.23
N THR A 251 5.43 1.82 -3.83
CA THR A 251 6.79 1.93 -4.39
C THR A 251 7.78 2.62 -3.46
N ASN A 252 7.34 3.66 -2.73
CA ASN A 252 8.26 4.51 -1.98
C ASN A 252 8.71 3.84 -0.69
N PRO A 253 10.02 3.83 -0.37
CA PRO A 253 10.54 3.28 0.89
C PRO A 253 10.17 4.13 2.10
N GLU A 254 9.85 5.40 1.89
CA GLU A 254 9.40 6.34 2.90
C GLU A 254 8.18 7.09 2.40
N ILE A 255 7.28 7.43 3.32
CA ILE A 255 6.12 8.26 3.03
C ILE A 255 6.03 9.41 4.03
N ARG A 256 5.49 10.53 3.56
CA ARG A 256 5.16 11.65 4.44
C ARG A 256 3.89 11.32 5.21
N MET A 257 4.03 11.12 6.51
CA MET A 257 2.90 10.93 7.41
C MET A 257 2.38 12.29 7.87
N GLU A 258 1.09 12.53 7.69
CA GLU A 258 0.35 13.65 8.26
C GLU A 258 -0.78 13.08 9.12
N ALA A 259 -0.69 13.27 10.44
CA ALA A 259 -1.74 12.90 11.38
C ALA A 259 -2.39 14.16 11.96
N LYS A 260 -3.68 14.08 12.31
CA LYS A 260 -4.41 15.21 12.85
C LYS A 260 -3.79 15.69 14.17
N GLY A 261 -3.39 16.96 14.23
CA GLY A 261 -2.79 17.56 15.43
C GLY A 261 -1.30 17.22 15.63
N MET A 262 -0.64 16.66 14.64
CA MET A 262 0.80 16.39 14.65
C MET A 262 1.48 17.05 13.45
N ASP A 263 2.73 17.44 13.63
CA ASP A 263 3.56 17.90 12.52
C ASP A 263 3.82 16.74 11.55
N ALA A 264 3.83 17.06 10.24
CA ALA A 264 4.10 16.07 9.23
C ALA A 264 5.57 15.63 9.28
N LYS A 265 5.81 14.33 9.25
CA LYS A 265 7.16 13.74 9.24
C LYS A 265 7.30 12.64 8.19
N MET A 266 8.54 12.40 7.73
CA MET A 266 8.86 11.24 6.92
C MET A 266 8.96 10.01 7.81
N VAL A 267 8.29 8.93 7.41
CA VAL A 267 8.33 7.65 8.13
C VAL A 267 8.65 6.52 7.16
N ARG A 268 9.31 5.48 7.69
CA ARG A 268 9.56 4.25 6.92
C ARG A 268 8.23 3.66 6.46
N ASN A 269 8.14 3.35 5.18
CA ASN A 269 6.97 2.71 4.59
C ASN A 269 7.13 1.18 4.61
N VAL A 270 6.44 0.53 5.51
CA VAL A 270 6.37 -0.92 5.62
C VAL A 270 4.99 -1.46 5.22
N GLY A 271 4.08 -0.57 4.83
CA GLY A 271 2.70 -0.90 4.48
C GLY A 271 2.60 -1.67 3.18
N ASN A 272 2.12 -2.90 3.23
CA ASN A 272 1.79 -3.70 2.07
C ASN A 272 0.28 -3.68 1.84
N LEU A 273 -0.15 -3.59 0.58
CA LEU A 273 -1.53 -3.31 0.24
C LEU A 273 -2.23 -4.58 -0.26
N PHE A 274 -3.35 -4.92 0.37
CA PHE A 274 -4.29 -5.94 -0.04
C PHE A 274 -5.63 -5.31 -0.42
N LEU A 275 -6.13 -5.57 -1.62
CA LEU A 275 -7.43 -5.11 -2.07
C LEU A 275 -8.33 -6.29 -2.42
N SER A 276 -9.60 -6.18 -2.10
CA SER A 276 -10.62 -7.09 -2.58
C SER A 276 -11.69 -6.35 -3.37
N ALA A 277 -12.13 -6.94 -4.48
CA ALA A 277 -13.16 -6.35 -5.33
C ALA A 277 -14.10 -7.41 -5.92
N ASN A 278 -15.31 -7.00 -6.22
CA ASN A 278 -16.29 -7.88 -6.85
C ASN A 278 -16.22 -7.85 -8.38
N LYS A 279 -15.57 -6.83 -8.96
CA LYS A 279 -15.45 -6.63 -10.43
C LYS A 279 -14.08 -6.04 -10.77
N LEU A 280 -13.63 -6.30 -11.99
CA LEU A 280 -12.48 -5.62 -12.59
C LEU A 280 -12.76 -4.12 -12.81
N GLY A 281 -11.71 -3.35 -13.13
CA GLY A 281 -11.85 -1.94 -13.47
C GLY A 281 -11.81 -0.99 -12.27
N ILE A 282 -11.25 -1.41 -11.13
CA ILE A 282 -11.08 -0.56 -9.95
C ILE A 282 -10.21 0.65 -10.26
N PHE A 283 -9.12 0.43 -10.98
CA PHE A 283 -8.17 1.45 -11.43
C PHE A 283 -8.03 1.41 -12.94
N LYS A 284 -7.72 2.57 -13.51
CA LYS A 284 -7.18 2.62 -14.87
C LYS A 284 -5.69 2.27 -14.81
N ILE A 285 -5.31 1.12 -15.35
CA ILE A 285 -3.92 0.65 -15.40
C ILE A 285 -3.42 0.58 -16.84
N ASP A 286 -2.12 0.74 -17.02
CA ASP A 286 -1.48 0.56 -18.32
C ASP A 286 -0.94 -0.87 -18.50
N GLU A 287 -0.62 -1.23 -19.74
CA GLU A 287 -0.11 -2.54 -20.12
C GLU A 287 1.19 -2.91 -19.40
N TYR A 288 1.99 -1.92 -19.01
CA TYR A 288 3.28 -2.09 -18.35
C TYR A 288 3.20 -1.94 -16.83
N ASP A 289 1.99 -1.92 -16.25
CA ASP A 289 1.87 -1.86 -14.81
C ASP A 289 2.45 -3.13 -14.17
N ARG A 290 3.44 -2.93 -13.33
CA ARG A 290 4.18 -4.00 -12.62
C ARG A 290 3.82 -4.12 -11.14
N ARG A 291 2.86 -3.29 -10.67
CA ARG A 291 2.58 -3.14 -9.24
C ARG A 291 1.37 -3.91 -8.77
N LEU A 292 0.34 -4.04 -9.60
CA LEU A 292 -0.89 -4.73 -9.21
C LEU A 292 -0.86 -6.20 -9.62
N ALA A 293 -0.79 -7.11 -8.65
CA ALA A 293 -1.02 -8.53 -8.86
C ALA A 293 -2.53 -8.78 -8.77
N ILE A 294 -3.18 -8.87 -9.93
CA ILE A 294 -4.62 -9.09 -10.02
C ILE A 294 -4.88 -10.58 -10.12
N LEU A 295 -5.48 -11.14 -9.06
CA LEU A 295 -5.75 -12.55 -8.90
C LEU A 295 -7.25 -12.80 -8.99
N GLU A 296 -7.67 -13.54 -10.00
CA GLU A 296 -9.08 -13.86 -10.22
C GLU A 296 -9.51 -15.07 -9.41
N MET A 297 -10.67 -14.96 -8.78
CA MET A 297 -11.30 -16.00 -7.97
C MET A 297 -12.34 -16.79 -8.78
N THR A 298 -12.33 -18.10 -8.61
CA THR A 298 -13.21 -19.02 -9.38
C THR A 298 -14.70 -18.86 -9.10
N GLY A 299 -15.09 -18.43 -7.90
CA GLY A 299 -16.48 -18.35 -7.49
C GLY A 299 -17.12 -19.68 -7.08
N ASN A 300 -16.40 -20.79 -7.03
CA ASN A 300 -16.94 -22.13 -6.77
C ASN A 300 -17.72 -22.27 -5.46
N HIS A 301 -17.35 -21.49 -4.43
CA HIS A 301 -18.00 -21.53 -3.11
C HIS A 301 -18.85 -20.29 -2.82
N ALA A 302 -19.20 -19.52 -3.84
CA ALA A 302 -20.05 -18.36 -3.68
C ALA A 302 -21.41 -18.76 -3.07
N SER A 303 -21.82 -18.08 -2.00
CA SER A 303 -23.13 -18.27 -1.35
C SER A 303 -23.36 -19.60 -0.62
N VAL A 304 -22.32 -20.42 -0.34
CA VAL A 304 -22.47 -21.64 0.47
C VAL A 304 -22.27 -21.30 1.96
N GLY A 305 -23.36 -20.97 2.67
CA GLY A 305 -23.32 -20.46 4.04
C GLY A 305 -22.58 -21.38 5.04
N GLU A 306 -22.89 -22.67 5.06
CA GLU A 306 -22.25 -23.64 5.98
C GLU A 306 -20.75 -23.78 5.73
N TYR A 307 -20.31 -23.73 4.47
CA TYR A 307 -18.89 -23.75 4.10
C TYR A 307 -18.09 -22.61 4.75
N TRP A 308 -18.68 -21.41 4.75
CA TRP A 308 -18.02 -20.23 5.32
C TRP A 308 -18.13 -20.17 6.83
N THR A 309 -19.27 -20.57 7.42
CA THR A 309 -19.44 -20.59 8.88
C THR A 309 -18.36 -21.44 9.52
N ALA A 310 -18.16 -22.69 9.06
CA ALA A 310 -17.12 -23.57 9.60
C ALA A 310 -15.71 -22.96 9.51
N ARG A 311 -15.41 -22.22 8.43
CA ARG A 311 -14.11 -21.58 8.23
C ARG A 311 -13.91 -20.34 9.09
N PHE A 312 -14.95 -19.53 9.29
CA PHE A 312 -14.88 -18.40 10.19
C PHE A 312 -14.74 -18.85 11.66
N ASP A 313 -15.48 -19.86 12.07
CA ASP A 313 -15.37 -20.42 13.43
C ASP A 313 -13.95 -20.98 13.66
N TRP A 314 -13.42 -21.70 12.69
CA TRP A 314 -12.08 -22.28 12.77
C TRP A 314 -10.97 -21.24 12.91
N ILE A 315 -11.00 -20.12 12.16
CA ILE A 315 -9.96 -19.06 12.29
C ILE A 315 -10.03 -18.35 13.63
N GLN A 316 -11.19 -18.24 14.25
CA GLN A 316 -11.35 -17.65 15.60
C GLN A 316 -10.76 -18.55 16.71
N ASP A 317 -10.70 -19.85 16.50
CA ASP A 317 -10.12 -20.79 17.45
C ASP A 317 -8.59 -20.92 17.23
N GLN A 318 -8.17 -21.79 16.34
CA GLN A 318 -6.73 -22.08 16.12
C GLN A 318 -6.30 -21.91 14.66
N GLY A 319 -7.23 -21.70 13.75
CA GLY A 319 -6.95 -21.69 12.32
C GLY A 319 -5.97 -20.60 11.89
N ALA A 320 -6.06 -19.40 12.45
CA ALA A 320 -5.13 -18.33 12.15
C ALA A 320 -3.69 -18.67 12.59
N ALA A 321 -3.51 -19.26 13.78
CA ALA A 321 -2.21 -19.68 14.29
C ALA A 321 -1.61 -20.83 13.46
N ALA A 322 -2.45 -21.80 13.04
CA ALA A 322 -2.04 -22.90 12.19
C ALA A 322 -1.63 -22.44 10.78
N ILE A 323 -2.41 -21.53 10.17
CA ILE A 323 -2.07 -20.93 8.88
C ILE A 323 -0.77 -20.13 9.00
N TYR A 324 -0.58 -19.37 10.09
CA TYR A 324 0.66 -18.63 10.31
C TYR A 324 1.87 -19.57 10.36
N HIS A 325 1.76 -20.67 11.13
CA HIS A 325 2.83 -21.68 11.16
C HIS A 325 3.09 -22.29 9.77
N TYR A 326 2.05 -22.62 9.02
CA TYR A 326 2.17 -23.14 7.66
C TYR A 326 2.92 -22.15 6.74
N LEU A 327 2.54 -20.87 6.75
CA LEU A 327 3.14 -19.84 5.90
C LEU A 327 4.58 -19.49 6.31
N LEU A 328 4.92 -19.60 7.59
CA LEU A 328 6.32 -19.46 8.06
C LEU A 328 7.21 -20.57 7.52
N ASN A 329 6.67 -21.77 7.28
CA ASN A 329 7.39 -22.92 6.76
C ASN A 329 7.23 -23.11 5.23
N TYR A 330 6.44 -22.24 4.58
CA TYR A 330 6.29 -22.29 3.11
C TYR A 330 7.57 -21.82 2.42
N ASP A 331 8.03 -22.62 1.42
CA ASP A 331 9.23 -22.27 0.67
C ASP A 331 8.97 -21.11 -0.32
N CYS A 332 9.35 -19.93 0.08
CA CYS A 332 9.37 -18.73 -0.77
C CYS A 332 10.80 -18.24 -1.09
N SER A 333 11.80 -19.10 -1.01
CA SER A 333 13.22 -18.77 -1.23
C SER A 333 13.51 -18.18 -2.61
N ASN A 334 12.73 -18.56 -3.62
CA ASN A 334 12.85 -18.04 -4.99
C ASN A 334 12.03 -16.76 -5.23
N PHE A 335 11.29 -16.29 -4.24
CA PHE A 335 10.47 -15.09 -4.37
C PHE A 335 11.26 -13.83 -4.01
N SER A 336 11.12 -12.79 -4.82
CA SER A 336 11.68 -11.46 -4.54
C SER A 336 10.57 -10.47 -4.19
N PRO A 337 10.67 -9.73 -3.08
CA PRO A 337 9.71 -8.68 -2.75
C PRO A 337 9.72 -7.53 -3.77
N LYS A 338 10.76 -7.47 -4.63
CA LYS A 338 10.92 -6.50 -5.72
C LYS A 338 10.50 -7.06 -7.08
N ALA A 339 10.00 -8.30 -7.14
CA ALA A 339 9.50 -8.88 -8.38
C ALA A 339 8.31 -8.10 -8.91
N ASP A 340 8.20 -8.03 -10.22
CA ASP A 340 7.03 -7.45 -10.89
C ASP A 340 5.79 -8.35 -10.67
N ALA A 341 4.64 -7.72 -10.62
CA ALA A 341 3.37 -8.45 -10.55
C ALA A 341 3.15 -9.29 -11.80
N PRO A 342 2.66 -10.54 -11.66
CA PRO A 342 2.43 -11.41 -12.80
C PRO A 342 1.39 -10.80 -13.77
N MET A 343 1.57 -11.07 -15.05
CA MET A 343 0.55 -10.78 -16.05
C MET A 343 -0.45 -11.95 -16.07
N THR A 344 -1.53 -11.81 -15.32
CA THR A 344 -2.66 -12.74 -15.30
C THR A 344 -3.69 -12.36 -16.36
N GLN A 345 -4.60 -13.28 -16.73
CA GLN A 345 -5.68 -12.95 -17.66
C GLN A 345 -6.54 -11.82 -17.10
N ALA A 346 -6.91 -11.87 -15.83
CA ALA A 346 -7.69 -10.80 -15.18
C ALA A 346 -6.98 -9.43 -15.22
N LYS A 347 -5.65 -9.42 -15.15
CA LYS A 347 -4.87 -8.17 -15.30
C LYS A 347 -4.95 -7.66 -16.74
N GLN A 348 -4.82 -8.53 -17.73
CA GLN A 348 -4.98 -8.15 -19.12
C GLN A 348 -6.39 -7.62 -19.41
N ASP A 349 -7.43 -8.30 -18.92
CA ASP A 349 -8.80 -7.87 -19.06
C ASP A 349 -9.05 -6.49 -18.41
N MET A 350 -8.43 -6.23 -17.27
CA MET A 350 -8.49 -4.92 -16.60
C MET A 350 -7.80 -3.82 -17.41
N VAL A 351 -6.67 -4.10 -18.03
CA VAL A 351 -5.97 -3.20 -18.96
C VAL A 351 -6.92 -2.86 -20.13
N ASP A 352 -7.49 -3.88 -20.75
CA ASP A 352 -8.35 -3.72 -21.93
C ASP A 352 -9.65 -2.98 -21.60
N MET A 353 -10.29 -3.27 -20.46
CA MET A 353 -11.50 -2.58 -20.00
C MET A 353 -11.28 -1.11 -19.67
N THR A 354 -10.09 -0.75 -19.22
CA THR A 354 -9.76 0.61 -18.76
C THR A 354 -8.92 1.41 -19.75
N ALA A 355 -8.53 0.80 -20.87
CA ALA A 355 -7.78 1.45 -21.92
C ALA A 355 -8.58 2.63 -22.50
N ASP A 356 -7.87 3.68 -22.87
CA ASP A 356 -8.47 4.79 -23.60
C ASP A 356 -9.00 4.28 -24.94
N PRO A 357 -10.25 4.57 -25.32
CA PRO A 357 -10.81 4.08 -26.58
C PRO A 357 -9.98 4.45 -27.81
N ILE A 358 -9.34 5.64 -27.79
CA ILE A 358 -8.47 6.09 -28.88
C ILE A 358 -7.17 5.28 -28.88
N ASP A 359 -6.59 5.02 -27.69
CA ASP A 359 -5.40 4.21 -27.55
C ASP A 359 -5.61 2.76 -28.00
N SER A 360 -6.71 2.13 -27.54
CA SER A 360 -7.10 0.78 -27.97
C SER A 360 -7.34 0.69 -29.47
N TRP A 361 -8.01 1.70 -30.05
CA TRP A 361 -8.22 1.77 -31.50
C TRP A 361 -6.91 1.94 -32.25
N CYS A 362 -5.98 2.78 -31.77
CA CYS A 362 -4.65 2.94 -32.37
C CYS A 362 -3.84 1.63 -32.34
N ARG A 363 -3.91 0.86 -31.25
CA ARG A 363 -3.27 -0.47 -31.19
C ARG A 363 -3.83 -1.42 -32.24
N GLY A 364 -5.15 -1.49 -32.37
CA GLY A 364 -5.80 -2.29 -33.40
C GLY A 364 -5.39 -1.82 -34.82
N LEU A 365 -5.37 -0.52 -35.06
CA LEU A 365 -4.94 0.07 -36.33
C LEU A 365 -3.49 -0.29 -36.70
N ILE A 366 -2.59 -0.26 -35.73
CA ILE A 366 -1.16 -0.58 -35.94
C ILE A 366 -0.98 -2.06 -36.21
N SER A 367 -1.73 -2.92 -35.49
CA SER A 367 -1.65 -4.39 -35.65
C SER A 367 -2.24 -4.88 -36.98
N ASN A 368 -3.34 -4.26 -37.43
CA ASN A 368 -3.98 -4.64 -38.70
C ASN A 368 -4.65 -3.42 -39.36
N PRO A 369 -3.84 -2.55 -40.02
CA PRO A 369 -4.34 -1.30 -40.62
C PRO A 369 -5.42 -1.53 -41.68
N GLU A 370 -5.26 -2.56 -42.50
CA GLU A 370 -6.16 -2.82 -43.62
C GLU A 370 -7.57 -3.24 -43.16
N GLN A 371 -7.66 -4.08 -42.13
CA GLN A 371 -8.96 -4.53 -41.62
C GLN A 371 -9.72 -3.37 -40.96
N LEU A 372 -9.06 -2.60 -40.11
CA LEU A 372 -9.71 -1.51 -39.36
C LEU A 372 -10.17 -0.35 -40.27
N LEU A 373 -9.44 -0.13 -41.37
CA LEU A 373 -9.80 0.86 -42.36
C LEU A 373 -10.90 0.36 -43.30
N SER A 374 -10.95 -0.94 -43.63
CA SER A 374 -12.00 -1.56 -44.44
C SER A 374 -13.37 -1.50 -43.77
N ASP A 375 -13.40 -1.52 -42.43
CA ASP A 375 -14.64 -1.46 -41.66
C ASP A 375 -15.15 0.00 -41.47
N SER A 376 -14.38 0.98 -41.92
CA SER A 376 -14.73 2.40 -41.79
C SER A 376 -15.54 2.93 -42.99
N SER A 377 -16.12 4.11 -42.80
CA SER A 377 -16.79 4.85 -43.89
C SER A 377 -15.86 5.25 -45.04
N LEU A 378 -14.56 5.11 -44.87
CA LEU A 378 -13.48 5.45 -45.81
C LEU A 378 -12.69 4.21 -46.25
N LYS A 379 -13.36 3.07 -46.45
CA LYS A 379 -12.77 1.76 -46.75
C LYS A 379 -11.86 1.72 -47.99
N ASP A 380 -12.04 2.68 -48.91
CA ASP A 380 -11.29 2.74 -50.17
C ASP A 380 -10.04 3.61 -50.06
N ILE A 381 -9.69 4.09 -48.85
CA ILE A 381 -8.50 4.92 -48.67
C ILE A 381 -7.22 4.05 -48.62
N ASP A 382 -6.14 4.53 -49.19
CA ASP A 382 -4.82 3.89 -48.99
C ASP A 382 -4.38 3.96 -47.53
N GLY A 383 -4.19 2.82 -46.91
CA GLY A 383 -3.91 2.63 -45.50
C GLY A 383 -2.50 3.00 -45.04
N ARG A 384 -1.71 3.76 -45.82
CA ARG A 384 -0.30 4.02 -45.51
C ARG A 384 -0.05 5.30 -44.71
N LEU A 385 -0.51 6.44 -45.18
CA LEU A 385 -0.17 7.77 -44.65
C LEU A 385 -1.40 8.46 -44.06
N PHE A 386 -1.30 8.91 -42.83
CA PHE A 386 -2.41 9.62 -42.18
C PHE A 386 -1.93 10.73 -41.26
N THR A 387 -2.75 11.77 -41.16
CA THR A 387 -2.63 12.79 -40.12
C THR A 387 -3.45 12.35 -38.89
N PRO A 388 -3.13 12.84 -37.68
CA PRO A 388 -3.98 12.61 -36.50
C PRO A 388 -5.42 13.08 -36.69
N THR A 389 -5.65 14.11 -37.48
CA THR A 389 -7.00 14.66 -37.81
C THR A 389 -7.80 13.65 -38.65
N GLU A 390 -7.19 13.09 -39.68
CA GLU A 390 -7.78 12.07 -40.52
C GLU A 390 -8.14 10.80 -39.73
N LEU A 391 -7.22 10.34 -38.89
CA LEU A 391 -7.46 9.18 -38.03
C LEU A 391 -8.55 9.44 -36.98
N ALA A 392 -8.61 10.65 -36.41
CA ALA A 392 -9.68 11.03 -35.49
C ALA A 392 -11.06 11.07 -36.18
N TYR A 393 -11.10 11.45 -37.46
CA TYR A 393 -12.31 11.40 -38.27
C TYR A 393 -12.77 9.94 -38.49
N ILE A 394 -11.85 9.06 -38.87
CA ILE A 394 -12.12 7.64 -39.11
C ILE A 394 -12.56 6.96 -37.79
N PHE A 395 -11.84 7.19 -36.70
CA PHE A 395 -12.20 6.68 -35.37
C PHE A 395 -13.64 7.03 -34.95
N ASN A 396 -14.08 8.22 -35.31
CA ASN A 396 -15.41 8.73 -34.98
C ASN A 396 -16.49 8.36 -36.04
N ASP A 397 -16.10 7.57 -37.02
CA ASP A 397 -16.94 7.12 -38.14
C ASP A 397 -17.71 8.27 -38.85
N GLY A 398 -17.03 9.40 -39.05
CA GLY A 398 -17.60 10.58 -39.66
C GLY A 398 -18.71 11.30 -38.89
N ARG A 399 -18.99 10.90 -37.62
CA ARG A 399 -20.01 11.55 -36.78
C ARG A 399 -19.71 12.98 -36.41
N THR A 400 -18.42 13.34 -36.37
CA THR A 400 -17.96 14.72 -36.20
C THR A 400 -17.42 15.19 -37.54
N PRO A 401 -17.97 16.29 -38.12
CA PRO A 401 -17.49 16.82 -39.40
C PRO A 401 -15.99 17.12 -39.37
N LEU A 402 -15.27 16.89 -40.46
CA LEU A 402 -13.82 17.13 -40.53
C LEU A 402 -13.47 18.58 -40.22
N SER A 403 -14.35 19.52 -40.56
CA SER A 403 -14.18 20.96 -40.27
C SER A 403 -14.11 21.29 -38.79
N GLU A 404 -14.71 20.46 -37.92
CA GLU A 404 -14.72 20.62 -36.46
C GLU A 404 -13.51 19.92 -35.79
N LEU A 405 -12.85 19.01 -36.49
CA LEU A 405 -11.68 18.29 -36.02
C LEU A 405 -10.41 19.11 -36.28
N THR A 406 -10.23 20.18 -35.56
CA THR A 406 -9.01 21.00 -35.65
C THR A 406 -7.86 20.36 -34.85
N GLY A 407 -6.62 20.74 -35.16
CA GLY A 407 -5.45 20.28 -34.38
C GLY A 407 -5.48 20.60 -32.87
N ASN A 408 -6.43 21.47 -32.45
CA ASN A 408 -6.68 21.81 -31.07
C ASN A 408 -7.79 20.97 -30.41
N SER A 409 -8.53 20.15 -31.17
CA SER A 409 -9.55 19.28 -30.59
C SER A 409 -8.91 18.22 -29.68
N GLY A 410 -9.57 17.88 -28.57
CA GLY A 410 -9.09 16.89 -27.63
C GLY A 410 -8.83 15.52 -28.27
N LYS A 411 -9.71 15.10 -29.20
CA LYS A 411 -9.58 13.83 -29.94
C LYS A 411 -8.36 13.79 -30.84
N VAL A 412 -8.07 14.86 -31.56
CA VAL A 412 -6.87 14.95 -32.43
C VAL A 412 -5.59 14.92 -31.62
N ARG A 413 -5.57 15.60 -30.48
CA ARG A 413 -4.42 15.55 -29.58
C ARG A 413 -4.21 14.17 -28.99
N ALA A 414 -5.27 13.51 -28.51
CA ALA A 414 -5.21 12.16 -27.99
C ALA A 414 -4.71 11.16 -29.05
N MET A 415 -5.22 11.26 -30.28
CA MET A 415 -4.76 10.47 -31.42
C MET A 415 -3.28 10.68 -31.69
N ALA A 416 -2.83 11.93 -31.77
CA ALA A 416 -1.42 12.26 -32.00
C ALA A 416 -0.51 11.75 -30.86
N THR A 417 -1.00 11.74 -29.63
CA THR A 417 -0.28 11.21 -28.46
C THR A 417 -0.16 9.70 -28.55
N ALA A 418 -1.27 8.99 -28.76
CA ALA A 418 -1.30 7.54 -28.90
C ALA A 418 -0.35 7.03 -30.01
N LEU A 419 -0.40 7.67 -31.18
CA LEU A 419 0.49 7.30 -32.29
C LEU A 419 1.97 7.45 -31.94
N ARG A 420 2.35 8.47 -31.16
CA ARG A 420 3.75 8.66 -30.70
C ARG A 420 4.14 7.66 -29.62
N GLU A 421 3.27 7.39 -28.65
CA GLU A 421 3.50 6.42 -27.59
C GLU A 421 3.71 5.03 -28.16
N HIS A 422 2.94 4.65 -29.17
CA HIS A 422 3.13 3.41 -29.93
C HIS A 422 4.26 3.47 -30.96
N LYS A 423 5.03 4.56 -30.98
CA LYS A 423 6.21 4.74 -31.86
C LYS A 423 5.92 4.56 -33.35
N VAL A 424 4.72 4.93 -33.79
CA VAL A 424 4.38 4.92 -35.22
C VAL A 424 5.31 5.88 -35.97
N PRO A 425 6.04 5.40 -36.98
CA PRO A 425 7.02 6.24 -37.66
C PRO A 425 6.34 7.36 -38.45
N MET A 426 7.02 8.50 -38.51
CA MET A 426 6.57 9.65 -39.30
C MET A 426 7.19 9.62 -40.69
N ALA A 427 6.38 9.85 -41.71
CA ALA A 427 6.84 9.98 -43.08
C ALA A 427 7.83 11.15 -43.22
N ASN A 428 8.81 11.01 -44.10
CA ASN A 428 9.84 12.04 -44.40
C ASN A 428 10.55 12.54 -43.13
N SER A 429 10.88 11.64 -42.18
CA SER A 429 11.53 11.97 -40.92
C SER A 429 10.82 13.07 -40.12
N GLY A 430 9.47 13.10 -40.20
CA GLY A 430 8.62 14.04 -39.47
C GLY A 430 8.57 15.46 -40.10
N LYS A 431 9.21 15.71 -41.22
CA LYS A 431 9.09 17.00 -41.93
C LYS A 431 7.66 17.21 -42.40
N ARG A 432 7.17 18.43 -42.24
CA ARG A 432 5.83 18.82 -42.72
C ARG A 432 5.74 18.72 -44.23
N LEU A 433 4.69 18.05 -44.68
CA LEU A 433 4.39 17.86 -46.10
C LEU A 433 3.13 18.69 -46.44
N LYS A 434 3.13 19.35 -47.60
CA LYS A 434 1.99 20.13 -48.07
C LYS A 434 1.29 19.35 -49.15
N CYS A 435 -0.03 19.22 -49.04
CA CYS A 435 -0.90 18.77 -50.12
C CYS A 435 -1.85 19.91 -50.58
N ASP A 436 -2.61 19.68 -51.62
CA ASP A 436 -3.46 20.74 -52.19
C ASP A 436 -4.62 21.16 -51.27
N ASP A 437 -5.09 20.25 -50.41
CA ASP A 437 -6.26 20.44 -49.54
C ASP A 437 -5.89 20.80 -48.08
N TYR A 438 -4.62 20.66 -47.67
CA TYR A 438 -4.17 20.96 -46.31
C TYR A 438 -3.02 21.94 -46.22
N GLN A 439 -2.99 22.68 -45.12
CA GLN A 439 -1.75 23.34 -44.71
C GLN A 439 -0.67 22.29 -44.42
N ALA A 440 0.60 22.71 -44.56
CA ALA A 440 1.71 21.79 -44.31
C ALA A 440 1.60 21.09 -42.92
N THR A 441 1.55 19.80 -42.92
CA THR A 441 1.38 18.96 -41.70
C THR A 441 2.29 17.75 -41.79
N SER A 442 2.45 17.07 -40.62
CA SER A 442 3.21 15.82 -40.54
C SER A 442 2.28 14.61 -40.66
N TYR A 443 2.73 13.59 -41.35
CA TYR A 443 2.00 12.36 -41.58
C TYR A 443 2.66 11.20 -40.84
N PHE A 444 1.86 10.35 -40.26
CA PHE A 444 2.28 9.06 -39.71
C PHE A 444 2.21 7.99 -40.82
N CYS A 445 3.20 7.08 -40.81
CA CYS A 445 3.29 5.99 -41.78
C CYS A 445 2.92 4.68 -41.09
N LEU A 446 1.74 4.14 -41.40
CA LEU A 446 1.22 2.92 -40.78
C LEU A 446 1.79 1.65 -41.43
N THR A 447 2.12 1.69 -42.68
CA THR A 447 2.68 0.54 -43.43
C THR A 447 3.80 0.96 -44.38
N GLY A 448 4.76 0.07 -44.64
CA GLY A 448 5.88 0.29 -45.56
C GLY A 448 6.97 1.21 -45.04
N ASP A 449 7.89 1.60 -45.89
CA ASP A 449 9.05 2.43 -45.54
C ASP A 449 8.69 3.91 -45.35
N PRO A 450 8.87 4.49 -44.13
CA PRO A 450 8.54 5.86 -43.83
C PRO A 450 9.51 6.87 -44.46
N SER A 451 10.63 6.44 -44.99
CA SER A 451 11.68 7.31 -45.57
C SER A 451 11.49 7.59 -47.05
N THR A 452 10.71 6.74 -47.75
CA THR A 452 10.62 6.76 -49.23
C THR A 452 9.17 6.96 -49.71
N PRO A 453 8.88 7.97 -50.56
CA PRO A 453 7.54 8.15 -51.10
C PRO A 453 7.20 7.14 -52.20
N ARG A 454 5.97 6.63 -52.23
CA ARG A 454 5.47 5.86 -53.38
C ARG A 454 5.32 6.79 -54.58
N GLY A 455 5.72 6.34 -55.76
CA GLY A 455 5.64 7.15 -56.99
C GLY A 455 6.59 8.33 -57.06
N GLY A 456 7.65 8.34 -56.22
CA GLY A 456 8.78 9.31 -56.30
C GLY A 456 8.49 10.69 -55.70
N SER A 457 7.32 10.96 -55.16
CA SER A 457 6.99 12.28 -54.56
C SER A 457 5.97 12.13 -53.43
N TRP A 458 6.27 12.66 -52.25
CA TRP A 458 5.36 12.75 -51.12
C TRP A 458 4.06 13.48 -51.45
N LYS A 459 4.14 14.58 -52.16
CA LYS A 459 2.94 15.33 -52.55
C LYS A 459 2.02 14.46 -53.41
N ARG A 460 2.55 13.82 -54.46
CA ARG A 460 1.76 12.95 -55.33
C ARG A 460 1.12 11.78 -54.61
N GLU A 461 1.86 11.17 -53.68
CA GLU A 461 1.34 10.08 -52.85
C GLU A 461 0.18 10.53 -51.97
N ILE A 462 0.30 11.70 -51.29
CA ILE A 462 -0.73 12.22 -50.39
C ILE A 462 -1.97 12.63 -51.22
N ASP A 463 -1.79 13.35 -52.33
CA ASP A 463 -2.89 13.80 -53.18
C ASP A 463 -3.63 12.61 -53.83
N SER A 464 -2.95 11.52 -54.15
CA SER A 464 -3.55 10.31 -54.74
C SER A 464 -4.54 9.56 -53.84
N ARG A 465 -4.48 9.76 -52.50
CA ARG A 465 -5.39 9.08 -51.53
C ARG A 465 -6.84 9.55 -51.68
N GLN A 466 -7.07 10.72 -52.29
CA GLN A 466 -8.43 11.30 -52.47
C GLN A 466 -9.23 11.43 -51.16
N PHE A 467 -8.56 11.55 -49.99
CA PHE A 467 -9.17 11.59 -48.67
C PHE A 467 -10.37 12.55 -48.59
N PHE A 468 -10.18 13.79 -49.02
CA PHE A 468 -11.24 14.83 -49.00
C PHE A 468 -12.42 14.53 -49.90
N LYS A 469 -12.20 13.86 -51.05
CA LYS A 469 -13.27 13.41 -51.90
C LYS A 469 -14.13 12.34 -51.24
N LEU A 470 -13.47 11.36 -50.63
CA LEU A 470 -14.15 10.28 -49.88
C LEU A 470 -14.91 10.82 -48.68
N VAL A 471 -14.36 11.79 -47.96
CA VAL A 471 -15.05 12.45 -46.82
C VAL A 471 -16.31 13.16 -47.29
N LYS A 472 -16.24 13.96 -48.37
CA LYS A 472 -17.42 14.66 -48.93
C LYS A 472 -18.52 13.67 -49.35
N GLU A 473 -18.13 12.56 -49.95
CA GLU A 473 -19.09 11.49 -50.34
C GLU A 473 -19.72 10.80 -49.11
N SER A 474 -18.93 10.60 -48.05
CA SER A 474 -19.44 10.02 -46.79
C SER A 474 -20.37 10.98 -46.05
N GLU A 475 -19.95 12.26 -45.89
CA GLU A 475 -20.78 13.27 -45.21
C GLU A 475 -22.08 13.58 -45.97
N GLY A 476 -22.04 13.50 -47.30
CA GLY A 476 -23.23 13.66 -48.15
C GLY A 476 -24.26 12.50 -48.05
N LYS A 477 -23.80 11.33 -47.60
CA LYS A 477 -24.66 10.14 -47.40
C LYS A 477 -25.22 10.04 -45.96
N ASN A 478 -24.74 10.82 -45.03
CA ASN A 478 -25.15 10.78 -43.62
C ASN A 478 -26.10 11.96 -43.30
N PRO A 479 -27.45 11.77 -43.23
CA PRO A 479 -28.40 12.87 -43.02
C PRO A 479 -28.29 13.53 -41.62
N GLN A 480 -27.58 12.90 -40.67
CA GLN A 480 -27.47 13.41 -39.31
C GLN A 480 -26.33 14.44 -39.09
N SER A 481 -25.50 14.69 -40.10
CA SER A 481 -24.45 15.72 -40.03
C SER A 481 -24.95 17.16 -40.34
N LYS A 482 -26.26 17.36 -40.46
CA LYS A 482 -26.88 18.67 -40.78
C LYS A 482 -27.64 19.34 -39.65
N TYR A 483 -27.52 18.86 -38.37
CA TYR A 483 -28.16 19.52 -37.24
C TYR A 483 -27.22 19.63 -36.04
#